data_30a8c8583ce22b52ced2719bb0dba56a
#
_entry.id   30a8c8583ce22b52ced2719bb0dba56a
#
_cell.length_a   1.000
_cell.length_b   1.000
_cell.length_c   1.000
_cell.angle_alpha   90.00
_cell.angle_beta   90.00
_cell.angle_gamma   90.00
#
_symmetry.space_group_name_H-M   'P 1'
#
loop_
_entity.id
_entity.type
_entity.pdbx_description
1 polymer ?
#
loop_
_entity_poly.entity_id
_entity_poly.type
_entity_poly.pdbx_seq_one_letter_code
_entity_poly.pdbx_strand_id
1 'polypeptide(L)'
;MRITKSGMATLVAGGLLLATPIAANAASCGNTSAGFENWVQEFKREAQGQGVSPSVLDRAFANVHYNQPTIRADRGQKSFKLSFEDFMRKRGGQSIINRGKSMKQANAALFSKIEKRFGVPPGPIIAIWGMETGFGGFMGDQHTLSAVSTLAYDCRRSPFFTEQLYSALKLVGEGYLNPSARGAAHGEIGQTQFMPKNVVAFGVDEDGDGRVDLVGSRADALASTANFLRGHGWQPGQGYQPGEPNFSAIAGWNDARVYQQAIAYIGQQIDGK
;
A
#
# COMPACT_ATOMS: atom_id res chain seq x y z
N MET A 1 70.02 -56.27 -2.63
CA MET A 1 68.76 -56.72 -2.05
C MET A 1 67.86 -55.50 -1.89
N ARG A 2 66.95 -55.24 -2.85
CA ARG A 2 66.05 -54.07 -2.87
C ARG A 2 64.64 -54.53 -2.54
N ILE A 3 64.06 -53.98 -1.50
CA ILE A 3 62.73 -54.28 -1.06
C ILE A 3 61.83 -53.11 -1.55
N THR A 4 60.91 -53.41 -2.47
CA THR A 4 59.87 -52.48 -2.96
C THR A 4 58.67 -52.56 -2.04
N LYS A 5 58.24 -51.39 -1.46
CA LYS A 5 56.97 -51.24 -0.72
C LYS A 5 55.91 -50.77 -1.70
N SER A 6 54.90 -51.61 -1.92
CA SER A 6 53.64 -51.24 -2.57
C SER A 6 52.77 -50.42 -1.61
N GLY A 7 52.46 -49.20 -1.98
CA GLY A 7 51.48 -48.37 -1.30
C GLY A 7 50.08 -48.52 -1.95
N MET A 8 49.12 -48.95 -1.19
CA MET A 8 47.69 -49.08 -1.57
C MET A 8 46.99 -47.75 -1.37
N ALA A 9 46.60 -47.11 -2.45
CA ALA A 9 45.86 -45.87 -2.42
C ALA A 9 44.35 -46.17 -2.30
N THR A 10 43.73 -45.76 -1.19
CA THR A 10 42.28 -45.86 -0.96
C THR A 10 41.61 -44.65 -1.56
N LEU A 11 40.83 -44.84 -2.63
CA LEU A 11 39.97 -43.83 -3.22
C LEU A 11 38.71 -43.69 -2.36
N VAL A 12 38.57 -42.56 -1.68
CA VAL A 12 37.31 -42.15 -1.03
C VAL A 12 36.48 -41.42 -2.09
N ALA A 13 35.42 -42.06 -2.59
CA ALA A 13 34.43 -41.45 -3.46
C ALA A 13 33.50 -40.60 -2.60
N GLY A 14 33.72 -39.28 -2.56
CA GLY A 14 32.82 -38.33 -1.96
C GLY A 14 31.60 -38.10 -2.87
N GLY A 15 30.45 -38.66 -2.50
CA GLY A 15 29.18 -38.38 -3.18
C GLY A 15 28.71 -36.94 -2.91
N LEU A 16 28.79 -36.07 -3.92
CA LEU A 16 28.10 -34.76 -3.92
C LEU A 16 26.59 -35.00 -4.04
N LEU A 17 25.85 -34.85 -2.96
CA LEU A 17 24.40 -34.73 -3.00
C LEU A 17 24.05 -33.35 -3.63
N LEU A 18 23.75 -33.35 -4.91
CA LEU A 18 23.16 -32.23 -5.60
C LEU A 18 21.73 -32.06 -5.07
N ALA A 19 21.54 -31.14 -4.12
CA ALA A 19 20.21 -30.68 -3.76
C ALA A 19 19.62 -29.94 -4.97
N THR A 20 18.70 -30.58 -5.69
CA THR A 20 17.89 -29.92 -6.71
C THR A 20 17.02 -28.89 -6.01
N PRO A 21 17.05 -27.60 -6.42
CA PRO A 21 16.10 -26.63 -5.89
C PRO A 21 14.69 -27.10 -6.30
N ILE A 22 13.85 -27.38 -5.31
CA ILE A 22 12.42 -27.58 -5.54
C ILE A 22 11.92 -26.21 -5.98
N ALA A 23 11.64 -26.06 -7.27
CA ALA A 23 10.94 -24.87 -7.77
C ALA A 23 9.59 -24.81 -7.04
N ALA A 24 9.44 -23.86 -6.12
CA ALA A 24 8.16 -23.59 -5.50
C ALA A 24 7.22 -23.13 -6.63
N ASN A 25 6.25 -23.98 -7.00
CA ASN A 25 5.21 -23.57 -7.92
C ASN A 25 4.42 -22.43 -7.28
N ALA A 26 4.31 -21.30 -7.99
CA ALA A 26 3.48 -20.17 -7.55
C ALA A 26 2.05 -20.65 -7.31
N ALA A 27 1.44 -20.18 -6.24
CA ALA A 27 0.06 -20.52 -5.89
C ALA A 27 -0.89 -20.12 -7.02
N SER A 28 -1.70 -21.08 -7.50
CA SER A 28 -2.56 -20.89 -8.67
C SER A 28 -3.77 -20.03 -8.34
N CYS A 29 -3.96 -18.92 -9.06
CA CYS A 29 -5.13 -18.05 -8.90
C CYS A 29 -6.46 -18.77 -9.19
N GLY A 30 -7.56 -18.22 -8.68
CA GLY A 30 -8.92 -18.75 -8.90
C GLY A 30 -9.93 -17.63 -9.08
N ASN A 31 -11.16 -17.99 -9.49
CA ASN A 31 -12.23 -17.03 -9.76
C ASN A 31 -13.46 -17.19 -8.84
N THR A 32 -13.43 -18.16 -7.93
CA THR A 32 -14.51 -18.45 -6.97
C THR A 32 -13.94 -18.69 -5.58
N SER A 33 -14.77 -18.59 -4.55
CA SER A 33 -14.33 -18.83 -3.17
C SER A 33 -13.86 -20.27 -2.88
N ALA A 34 -14.24 -21.25 -3.72
CA ALA A 34 -14.02 -22.67 -3.43
C ALA A 34 -12.55 -23.08 -3.31
N GLY A 35 -11.64 -22.44 -4.05
CA GLY A 35 -10.20 -22.73 -4.03
C GLY A 35 -9.39 -21.86 -3.05
N PHE A 36 -10.02 -20.89 -2.39
CA PHE A 36 -9.29 -19.87 -1.62
C PHE A 36 -8.49 -20.45 -0.47
N GLU A 37 -9.05 -21.34 0.32
CA GLU A 37 -8.36 -21.93 1.48
C GLU A 37 -7.13 -22.75 1.05
N ASN A 38 -7.25 -23.52 -0.04
CA ASN A 38 -6.11 -24.27 -0.58
C ASN A 38 -5.03 -23.31 -1.09
N TRP A 39 -5.42 -22.26 -1.79
CA TRP A 39 -4.52 -21.22 -2.25
C TRP A 39 -3.78 -20.54 -1.08
N VAL A 40 -4.46 -20.25 0.03
CA VAL A 40 -3.82 -19.70 1.23
C VAL A 40 -2.71 -20.62 1.73
N GLN A 41 -2.93 -21.94 1.75
CA GLN A 41 -1.91 -22.91 2.18
C GLN A 41 -0.74 -22.98 1.19
N GLU A 42 -1.01 -22.90 -0.10
CA GLU A 42 0.02 -22.86 -1.16
C GLU A 42 0.83 -21.56 -1.06
N PHE A 43 0.17 -20.42 -0.93
CA PHE A 43 0.81 -19.12 -0.78
C PHE A 43 1.67 -19.04 0.49
N LYS A 44 1.21 -19.57 1.62
CA LYS A 44 2.01 -19.62 2.87
C LYS A 44 3.32 -20.40 2.64
N ARG A 45 3.27 -21.53 1.94
CA ARG A 45 4.48 -22.32 1.62
C ARG A 45 5.41 -21.56 0.68
N GLU A 46 4.87 -20.91 -0.35
CA GLU A 46 5.61 -20.07 -1.26
C GLU A 46 6.30 -18.93 -0.52
N ALA A 47 5.55 -18.17 0.28
CA ALA A 47 6.06 -17.03 1.04
C ALA A 47 7.13 -17.43 2.06
N GLN A 48 6.98 -18.60 2.69
CA GLN A 48 8.02 -19.16 3.56
C GLN A 48 9.30 -19.48 2.78
N GLY A 49 9.16 -20.05 1.57
CA GLY A 49 10.28 -20.28 0.66
C GLY A 49 10.98 -19.00 0.20
N GLN A 50 10.26 -17.87 0.20
CA GLN A 50 10.79 -16.52 -0.07
C GLN A 50 11.31 -15.79 1.18
N GLY A 51 11.38 -16.46 2.33
CA GLY A 51 11.99 -15.93 3.54
C GLY A 51 11.02 -15.24 4.52
N VAL A 52 9.70 -15.30 4.29
CA VAL A 52 8.73 -14.81 5.27
C VAL A 52 8.67 -15.78 6.44
N SER A 53 8.88 -15.28 7.67
CA SER A 53 8.94 -16.15 8.84
C SER A 53 7.58 -16.82 9.14
N PRO A 54 7.57 -18.08 9.61
CA PRO A 54 6.33 -18.78 9.99
C PRO A 54 5.47 -17.98 10.96
N SER A 55 6.08 -17.31 11.95
CA SER A 55 5.35 -16.52 12.95
C SER A 55 4.63 -15.31 12.32
N VAL A 56 5.18 -14.69 11.29
CA VAL A 56 4.48 -13.63 10.53
C VAL A 56 3.31 -14.22 9.76
N LEU A 57 3.51 -15.33 9.07
CA LEU A 57 2.45 -16.02 8.31
C LEU A 57 1.29 -16.43 9.21
N ASP A 58 1.58 -17.01 10.37
CA ASP A 58 0.56 -17.45 11.30
C ASP A 58 -0.26 -16.28 11.87
N ARG A 59 0.40 -15.18 12.24
CA ARG A 59 -0.32 -13.97 12.67
C ARG A 59 -1.13 -13.34 11.55
N ALA A 60 -0.54 -13.20 10.36
CA ALA A 60 -1.18 -12.54 9.23
C ALA A 60 -2.41 -13.31 8.71
N PHE A 61 -2.33 -14.63 8.65
CA PHE A 61 -3.40 -15.48 8.11
C PHE A 61 -4.37 -16.05 9.14
N ALA A 62 -4.23 -15.73 10.43
CA ALA A 62 -5.08 -16.26 11.49
C ALA A 62 -6.58 -16.03 11.26
N ASN A 63 -6.97 -14.89 10.67
CA ASN A 63 -8.36 -14.49 10.44
C ASN A 63 -8.64 -14.16 8.97
N VAL A 64 -7.77 -14.58 8.06
CA VAL A 64 -7.97 -14.35 6.61
C VAL A 64 -9.06 -15.28 6.08
N HIS A 65 -9.99 -14.71 5.34
CA HIS A 65 -11.09 -15.40 4.68
C HIS A 65 -11.37 -14.76 3.32
N TYR A 66 -12.02 -15.50 2.42
CA TYR A 66 -12.45 -14.96 1.13
C TYR A 66 -13.46 -13.84 1.32
N ASN A 67 -13.13 -12.65 0.79
CA ASN A 67 -13.92 -11.44 0.98
C ASN A 67 -14.77 -11.11 -0.27
N GLN A 68 -16.03 -11.58 -0.28
CA GLN A 68 -16.95 -11.34 -1.39
C GLN A 68 -17.29 -9.85 -1.60
N PRO A 69 -17.44 -8.99 -0.55
CA PRO A 69 -17.56 -7.55 -0.72
C PRO A 69 -16.41 -6.92 -1.51
N THR A 70 -15.17 -7.33 -1.25
CA THR A 70 -13.98 -6.90 -2.00
C THR A 70 -14.10 -7.19 -3.49
N ILE A 71 -14.49 -8.42 -3.87
CA ILE A 71 -14.68 -8.79 -5.27
C ILE A 71 -15.79 -7.95 -5.94
N ARG A 72 -16.89 -7.69 -5.23
CA ARG A 72 -17.96 -6.82 -5.77
C ARG A 72 -17.48 -5.39 -5.98
N ALA A 73 -16.75 -4.83 -5.03
CA ALA A 73 -16.19 -3.49 -5.13
C ALA A 73 -15.20 -3.37 -6.30
N ASP A 74 -14.29 -4.35 -6.42
CA ASP A 74 -13.26 -4.38 -7.46
C ASP A 74 -13.85 -4.47 -8.89
N ARG A 75 -14.93 -5.23 -9.06
CA ARG A 75 -15.63 -5.36 -10.35
C ARG A 75 -16.64 -4.26 -10.62
N GLY A 76 -17.05 -3.51 -9.59
CA GLY A 76 -18.08 -2.47 -9.63
C GLY A 76 -17.59 -1.04 -9.87
N GLN A 77 -16.30 -0.80 -10.01
CA GLN A 77 -15.74 0.56 -10.15
C GLN A 77 -16.22 1.25 -11.45
N LYS A 78 -17.14 2.24 -11.30
CA LYS A 78 -17.70 3.04 -12.41
C LYS A 78 -17.45 4.55 -12.26
N SER A 79 -16.76 4.99 -11.21
CA SER A 79 -16.71 6.41 -10.78
C SER A 79 -15.91 7.33 -11.72
N PHE A 80 -15.11 6.80 -12.64
CA PHE A 80 -14.17 7.59 -13.43
C PHE A 80 -14.75 8.15 -14.75
N LYS A 81 -16.05 7.98 -15.00
CA LYS A 81 -16.75 8.49 -16.19
C LYS A 81 -17.54 9.77 -15.94
N LEU A 82 -17.45 10.35 -14.73
CA LEU A 82 -18.18 11.57 -14.37
C LEU A 82 -17.51 12.81 -14.94
N SER A 83 -18.31 13.86 -15.23
CA SER A 83 -17.77 15.22 -15.40
C SER A 83 -17.08 15.69 -14.12
N PHE A 84 -16.23 16.72 -14.24
CA PHE A 84 -15.57 17.30 -13.05
C PHE A 84 -16.59 17.84 -12.04
N GLU A 85 -17.62 18.55 -12.51
CA GLU A 85 -18.68 19.14 -11.68
C GLU A 85 -19.48 18.04 -10.94
N ASP A 86 -19.85 16.97 -11.65
CA ASP A 86 -20.58 15.84 -11.07
C ASP A 86 -19.72 15.09 -10.05
N PHE A 87 -18.43 14.91 -10.36
CA PHE A 87 -17.48 14.29 -9.45
C PHE A 87 -17.35 15.12 -8.16
N MET A 88 -17.10 16.43 -8.29
CA MET A 88 -16.99 17.35 -7.14
C MET A 88 -18.27 17.37 -6.30
N ARG A 89 -19.44 17.44 -6.94
CA ARG A 89 -20.73 17.39 -6.24
C ARG A 89 -20.91 16.07 -5.48
N LYS A 90 -20.66 14.95 -6.14
CA LYS A 90 -20.80 13.60 -5.56
C LYS A 90 -19.83 13.36 -4.39
N ARG A 91 -18.62 13.90 -4.47
CA ARG A 91 -17.59 13.80 -3.43
C ARG A 91 -17.73 14.83 -2.32
N GLY A 92 -18.67 15.78 -2.43
CA GLY A 92 -18.82 16.85 -1.46
C GLY A 92 -17.64 17.84 -1.47
N GLY A 93 -17.10 18.13 -2.65
CA GLY A 93 -15.87 18.92 -2.81
C GLY A 93 -15.89 20.25 -2.06
N GLN A 94 -17.02 20.99 -2.06
CA GLN A 94 -17.12 22.25 -1.30
C GLN A 94 -17.00 22.02 0.22
N SER A 95 -17.58 20.94 0.75
CA SER A 95 -17.46 20.59 2.17
C SER A 95 -16.00 20.22 2.52
N ILE A 96 -15.31 19.50 1.60
CA ILE A 96 -13.88 19.18 1.77
C ILE A 96 -13.04 20.45 1.79
N ILE A 97 -13.30 21.42 0.90
CA ILE A 97 -12.60 22.71 0.88
C ILE A 97 -12.78 23.45 2.21
N ASN A 98 -14.03 23.62 2.66
CA ASN A 98 -14.34 24.37 3.88
C ASN A 98 -13.70 23.73 5.11
N ARG A 99 -13.88 22.40 5.29
CA ARG A 99 -13.27 21.66 6.39
C ARG A 99 -11.76 21.61 6.27
N GLY A 100 -11.22 21.49 5.03
CA GLY A 100 -9.80 21.49 4.76
C GLY A 100 -9.08 22.77 5.19
N LYS A 101 -9.69 23.93 4.97
CA LYS A 101 -9.20 25.21 5.48
C LYS A 101 -9.07 25.22 7.01
N SER A 102 -10.08 24.71 7.70
CA SER A 102 -10.06 24.56 9.16
C SER A 102 -8.98 23.57 9.61
N MET A 103 -8.83 22.43 8.90
CA MET A 103 -7.78 21.43 9.20
C MET A 103 -6.38 22.01 8.99
N LYS A 104 -6.17 22.82 7.95
CA LYS A 104 -4.91 23.53 7.70
C LYS A 104 -4.53 24.42 8.89
N GLN A 105 -5.48 25.21 9.40
CA GLN A 105 -5.25 26.09 10.53
C GLN A 105 -5.00 25.30 11.83
N ALA A 106 -5.84 24.30 12.12
CA ALA A 106 -5.72 23.49 13.33
C ALA A 106 -4.43 22.66 13.42
N ASN A 107 -3.80 22.38 12.28
CA ASN A 107 -2.56 21.59 12.19
C ASN A 107 -1.40 22.38 11.55
N ALA A 108 -1.40 23.72 11.70
CA ALA A 108 -0.46 24.60 10.99
C ALA A 108 1.02 24.24 11.26
N ALA A 109 1.37 23.91 12.49
CA ALA A 109 2.74 23.51 12.85
C ALA A 109 3.16 22.20 12.15
N LEU A 110 2.28 21.21 12.10
CA LEU A 110 2.53 19.95 11.41
C LEU A 110 2.70 20.17 9.91
N PHE A 111 1.81 20.92 9.27
CA PHE A 111 1.92 21.21 7.84
C PHE A 111 3.17 22.02 7.50
N SER A 112 3.55 22.98 8.34
CA SER A 112 4.81 23.71 8.16
C SER A 112 6.03 22.78 8.22
N LYS A 113 6.05 21.82 9.16
CA LYS A 113 7.11 20.80 9.27
C LYS A 113 7.16 19.92 8.02
N ILE A 114 6.01 19.43 7.55
CA ILE A 114 5.88 18.58 6.35
C ILE A 114 6.33 19.34 5.09
N GLU A 115 5.84 20.57 4.89
CA GLU A 115 6.20 21.38 3.74
C GLU A 115 7.71 21.68 3.71
N LYS A 116 8.31 22.03 4.86
CA LYS A 116 9.74 22.22 4.96
C LYS A 116 10.54 20.95 4.62
N ARG A 117 10.06 19.79 5.00
CA ARG A 117 10.75 18.50 4.80
C ARG A 117 10.61 17.98 3.38
N PHE A 118 9.40 18.04 2.80
CA PHE A 118 9.09 17.41 1.52
C PHE A 118 8.84 18.39 0.37
N GLY A 119 8.70 19.69 0.66
CA GLY A 119 8.41 20.71 -0.33
C GLY A 119 6.99 20.65 -0.91
N VAL A 120 6.09 19.91 -0.27
CA VAL A 120 4.69 19.75 -0.68
C VAL A 120 3.83 20.66 0.20
N PRO A 121 3.09 21.64 -0.37
CA PRO A 121 2.23 22.53 0.41
C PRO A 121 1.03 21.77 1.01
N PRO A 122 0.36 22.32 2.02
CA PRO A 122 -0.75 21.67 2.71
C PRO A 122 -1.91 21.25 1.81
N GLY A 123 -2.23 22.07 0.79
CA GLY A 123 -3.44 21.92 -0.03
C GLY A 123 -3.62 20.55 -0.64
N PRO A 124 -2.68 20.02 -1.46
CA PRO A 124 -2.79 18.70 -2.08
C PRO A 124 -2.91 17.57 -1.05
N ILE A 125 -2.16 17.64 0.05
CA ILE A 125 -2.17 16.64 1.13
C ILE A 125 -3.55 16.59 1.79
N ILE A 126 -4.10 17.78 2.12
CA ILE A 126 -5.42 17.93 2.74
C ILE A 126 -6.54 17.50 1.78
N ALA A 127 -6.39 17.81 0.48
CA ALA A 127 -7.34 17.40 -0.55
C ALA A 127 -7.44 15.87 -0.62
N ILE A 128 -6.30 15.19 -0.66
CA ILE A 128 -6.22 13.71 -0.62
C ILE A 128 -6.88 13.20 0.66
N TRP A 129 -6.46 13.67 1.84
CA TRP A 129 -7.01 13.25 3.12
C TRP A 129 -8.54 13.43 3.22
N GLY A 130 -9.05 14.55 2.71
CA GLY A 130 -10.49 14.82 2.68
C GLY A 130 -11.25 13.90 1.73
N MET A 131 -10.70 13.65 0.52
CA MET A 131 -11.35 12.81 -0.48
C MET A 131 -11.29 11.32 -0.17
N GLU A 132 -10.24 10.84 0.48
CA GLU A 132 -10.08 9.42 0.81
C GLU A 132 -10.97 9.00 1.99
N THR A 133 -10.91 9.73 3.09
CA THR A 133 -11.51 9.27 4.35
C THR A 133 -12.36 10.33 5.07
N GLY A 134 -12.60 11.49 4.45
CA GLY A 134 -13.25 12.60 5.16
C GLY A 134 -12.44 13.03 6.38
N PHE A 135 -11.11 13.16 6.21
CA PHE A 135 -10.18 13.52 7.29
C PHE A 135 -10.07 12.48 8.41
N GLY A 136 -9.91 11.21 8.04
CA GLY A 136 -9.84 10.09 8.97
C GLY A 136 -11.18 9.67 9.58
N GLY A 137 -12.31 10.25 9.10
CA GLY A 137 -13.63 9.95 9.63
C GLY A 137 -14.13 8.54 9.35
N PHE A 138 -13.76 7.97 8.20
CA PHE A 138 -14.07 6.60 7.82
C PHE A 138 -12.94 6.03 6.96
N MET A 139 -12.23 5.03 7.46
CA MET A 139 -11.08 4.41 6.80
C MET A 139 -11.41 3.04 6.17
N GLY A 140 -12.68 2.67 6.15
CA GLY A 140 -13.13 1.36 5.68
C GLY A 140 -13.39 0.37 6.83
N ASP A 141 -14.08 -0.72 6.48
CA ASP A 141 -14.52 -1.75 7.43
C ASP A 141 -14.12 -3.18 7.01
N GLN A 142 -13.43 -3.31 5.86
CA GLN A 142 -12.99 -4.61 5.40
C GLN A 142 -11.73 -5.05 6.15
N HIS A 143 -11.61 -6.34 6.49
CA HIS A 143 -10.37 -6.89 7.02
C HIS A 143 -9.27 -6.79 5.96
N THR A 144 -8.27 -5.94 6.20
CA THR A 144 -7.25 -5.57 5.21
C THR A 144 -6.55 -6.79 4.59
N LEU A 145 -6.09 -7.73 5.42
CA LEU A 145 -5.40 -8.92 4.92
C LEU A 145 -6.34 -9.86 4.14
N SER A 146 -7.62 -9.97 4.53
CA SER A 146 -8.60 -10.73 3.75
C SER A 146 -8.87 -10.08 2.39
N ALA A 147 -8.98 -8.75 2.33
CA ALA A 147 -9.19 -8.02 1.09
C ALA A 147 -8.00 -8.21 0.13
N VAL A 148 -6.78 -7.97 0.60
CA VAL A 148 -5.56 -8.12 -0.22
C VAL A 148 -5.37 -9.58 -0.66
N SER A 149 -5.55 -10.56 0.25
CA SER A 149 -5.42 -12.00 -0.07
C SER A 149 -6.48 -12.45 -1.08
N THR A 150 -7.72 -11.96 -0.95
CA THR A 150 -8.79 -12.27 -1.91
C THR A 150 -8.45 -11.78 -3.31
N LEU A 151 -7.89 -10.56 -3.43
CA LEU A 151 -7.50 -10.00 -4.73
C LEU A 151 -6.18 -10.58 -5.27
N ALA A 152 -5.28 -11.04 -4.40
CA ALA A 152 -4.11 -11.80 -4.80
C ALA A 152 -4.50 -13.18 -5.36
N TYR A 153 -5.56 -13.77 -4.80
CA TYR A 153 -6.13 -15.01 -5.32
C TYR A 153 -6.95 -14.82 -6.60
N ASP A 154 -7.71 -13.72 -6.76
CA ASP A 154 -8.53 -13.46 -7.96
C ASP A 154 -7.65 -13.30 -9.20
N CYS A 155 -7.84 -14.15 -10.23
CA CYS A 155 -6.99 -14.18 -11.43
C CYS A 155 -6.95 -12.84 -12.20
N ARG A 156 -7.91 -11.96 -12.00
CA ARG A 156 -8.02 -10.70 -12.74
C ARG A 156 -6.82 -9.77 -12.56
N ARG A 157 -6.33 -9.66 -11.32
CA ARG A 157 -5.19 -8.79 -10.97
C ARG A 157 -4.23 -9.47 -9.98
N SER A 158 -4.17 -10.80 -10.00
CA SER A 158 -3.37 -11.59 -9.06
C SER A 158 -1.91 -11.09 -8.94
N PRO A 159 -1.16 -10.85 -10.02
CA PRO A 159 0.24 -10.41 -9.87
C PRO A 159 0.38 -9.11 -9.08
N PHE A 160 -0.47 -8.11 -9.36
CA PHE A 160 -0.45 -6.83 -8.65
C PHE A 160 -0.75 -7.00 -7.15
N PHE A 161 -1.80 -7.76 -6.81
CA PHE A 161 -2.18 -7.94 -5.41
C PHE A 161 -1.30 -8.92 -4.65
N THR A 162 -0.61 -9.82 -5.34
CA THR A 162 0.45 -10.65 -4.73
C THR A 162 1.59 -9.77 -4.20
N GLU A 163 2.03 -8.76 -4.97
CA GLU A 163 3.00 -7.78 -4.47
C GLU A 163 2.50 -6.98 -3.27
N GLN A 164 1.21 -6.61 -3.27
CA GLN A 164 0.60 -5.94 -2.11
C GLN A 164 0.55 -6.86 -0.89
N LEU A 165 0.28 -8.15 -1.07
CA LEU A 165 0.24 -9.12 0.01
C LEU A 165 1.63 -9.34 0.64
N TYR A 166 2.68 -9.48 -0.16
CA TYR A 166 4.06 -9.55 0.36
C TYR A 166 4.43 -8.29 1.14
N SER A 167 4.02 -7.12 0.64
CA SER A 167 4.23 -5.85 1.34
C SER A 167 3.45 -5.80 2.66
N ALA A 168 2.20 -6.27 2.68
CA ALA A 168 1.40 -6.37 3.90
C ALA A 168 2.03 -7.32 4.92
N LEU A 169 2.58 -8.47 4.48
CA LEU A 169 3.31 -9.40 5.36
C LEU A 169 4.57 -8.76 5.96
N LYS A 170 5.31 -7.97 5.17
CA LYS A 170 6.45 -7.18 5.67
C LYS A 170 6.00 -6.22 6.76
N LEU A 171 4.93 -5.44 6.55
CA LEU A 171 4.40 -4.51 7.54
C LEU A 171 3.90 -5.22 8.82
N VAL A 172 3.30 -6.41 8.71
CA VAL A 172 2.94 -7.25 9.86
C VAL A 172 4.21 -7.71 10.62
N GLY A 173 5.25 -8.07 9.88
CA GLY A 173 6.54 -8.47 10.47
C GLY A 173 7.20 -7.36 11.27
N GLU A 174 7.16 -6.15 10.75
CA GLU A 174 7.72 -4.93 11.35
C GLU A 174 6.82 -4.32 12.45
N GLY A 175 5.58 -4.81 12.60
CA GLY A 175 4.63 -4.29 13.59
C GLY A 175 3.91 -3.00 13.15
N TYR A 176 4.03 -2.60 11.89
CA TYR A 176 3.38 -1.41 11.32
C TYR A 176 1.95 -1.68 10.84
N LEU A 177 1.60 -2.93 10.58
CA LEU A 177 0.24 -3.35 10.27
C LEU A 177 -0.25 -4.36 11.30
N ASN A 178 -1.30 -4.00 12.03
CA ASN A 178 -1.98 -4.96 12.91
C ASN A 178 -2.65 -6.05 12.05
N PRO A 179 -2.46 -7.35 12.34
CA PRO A 179 -3.12 -8.43 11.59
C PRO A 179 -4.65 -8.34 11.54
N SER A 180 -5.27 -7.68 12.53
CA SER A 180 -6.72 -7.45 12.55
C SER A 180 -7.15 -6.09 11.98
N ALA A 181 -6.23 -5.35 11.34
CA ALA A 181 -6.52 -4.04 10.78
C ALA A 181 -7.67 -4.08 9.77
N ARG A 182 -8.46 -3.00 9.79
CA ARG A 182 -9.52 -2.76 8.83
C ARG A 182 -9.16 -1.59 7.93
N GLY A 183 -9.56 -1.67 6.67
CA GLY A 183 -9.30 -0.70 5.64
C GLY A 183 -10.39 -0.69 4.59
N ALA A 184 -10.15 -0.06 3.46
CA ALA A 184 -11.11 -0.05 2.37
C ALA A 184 -11.17 -1.38 1.59
N ALA A 185 -11.96 -1.39 0.54
CA ALA A 185 -12.37 -2.61 -0.13
C ALA A 185 -11.24 -3.37 -0.83
N HIS A 186 -10.15 -2.72 -1.18
CA HIS A 186 -9.01 -3.37 -1.85
C HIS A 186 -7.80 -3.57 -0.91
N GLY A 187 -7.99 -3.30 0.41
CA GLY A 187 -6.96 -3.44 1.41
C GLY A 187 -6.11 -2.18 1.61
N GLU A 188 -6.62 -1.03 1.20
CA GLU A 188 -6.02 0.27 1.46
C GLU A 188 -5.99 0.55 2.96
N ILE A 189 -4.92 1.22 3.43
CA ILE A 189 -4.58 1.39 4.84
C ILE A 189 -4.65 2.85 5.25
N GLY A 190 -5.33 3.13 6.35
CA GLY A 190 -5.22 4.36 7.11
C GLY A 190 -5.92 5.57 6.52
N GLN A 191 -5.57 6.73 7.08
CA GLN A 191 -6.28 7.99 6.88
C GLN A 191 -6.22 8.52 5.44
N THR A 192 -5.23 8.14 4.66
CA THR A 192 -5.05 8.53 3.26
C THR A 192 -5.06 7.32 2.30
N GLN A 193 -5.50 6.17 2.75
CA GLN A 193 -5.79 4.99 1.95
C GLN A 193 -4.61 4.47 1.10
N PHE A 194 -3.47 4.28 1.76
CA PHE A 194 -2.28 3.72 1.12
C PHE A 194 -2.45 2.23 0.80
N MET A 195 -2.03 1.83 -0.40
CA MET A 195 -1.77 0.42 -0.67
C MET A 195 -0.56 -0.06 0.13
N PRO A 196 -0.52 -1.34 0.58
CA PRO A 196 0.57 -1.87 1.40
C PRO A 196 1.97 -1.61 0.83
N LYS A 197 2.18 -1.78 -0.49
CA LYS A 197 3.46 -1.51 -1.16
C LYS A 197 3.87 -0.05 -1.02
N ASN A 198 2.91 0.87 -1.07
CA ASN A 198 3.18 2.29 -0.91
C ASN A 198 3.51 2.65 0.54
N VAL A 199 2.93 1.95 1.54
CA VAL A 199 3.35 2.12 2.95
C VAL A 199 4.80 1.71 3.12
N VAL A 200 5.22 0.58 2.55
CA VAL A 200 6.63 0.13 2.59
C VAL A 200 7.57 1.13 1.91
N ALA A 201 7.14 1.72 0.78
CA ALA A 201 8.00 2.61 -0.01
C ALA A 201 8.05 4.05 0.52
N PHE A 202 6.95 4.55 1.06
CA PHE A 202 6.78 5.98 1.36
C PHE A 202 6.35 6.27 2.80
N GLY A 203 6.14 5.25 3.63
CA GLY A 203 5.77 5.42 5.03
C GLY A 203 6.81 6.24 5.80
N VAL A 204 6.34 7.15 6.63
CA VAL A 204 7.17 8.06 7.45
C VAL A 204 6.65 8.03 8.88
N ASP A 205 7.54 7.80 9.83
CA ASP A 205 7.35 8.09 11.23
C ASP A 205 7.63 9.59 11.42
N GLU A 206 6.58 10.39 11.52
CA GLU A 206 6.68 11.86 11.62
C GLU A 206 6.51 12.35 13.06
N ASP A 207 5.79 11.60 13.90
CA ASP A 207 5.68 11.91 15.32
C ASP A 207 6.86 11.37 16.16
N GLY A 208 7.67 10.46 15.60
CA GLY A 208 8.92 9.99 16.18
C GLY A 208 8.74 8.92 17.25
N ASP A 209 7.62 8.17 17.21
CA ASP A 209 7.35 7.10 18.17
C ASP A 209 8.07 5.77 17.83
N GLY A 210 8.80 5.72 16.72
CA GLY A 210 9.53 4.55 16.21
C GLY A 210 8.68 3.63 15.33
N ARG A 211 7.49 4.06 14.92
CA ARG A 211 6.57 3.28 14.09
C ARG A 211 6.01 4.12 12.96
N VAL A 212 5.58 3.47 11.87
CA VAL A 212 4.77 4.09 10.83
C VAL A 212 3.32 3.67 11.05
N ASP A 213 2.50 4.55 11.58
CA ASP A 213 1.08 4.29 11.88
C ASP A 213 0.15 5.21 11.08
N LEU A 214 -0.22 4.78 9.87
CA LEU A 214 -1.12 5.55 9.01
C LEU A 214 -2.59 5.53 9.48
N VAL A 215 -2.92 4.71 10.47
CA VAL A 215 -4.27 4.60 11.06
C VAL A 215 -4.42 5.53 12.25
N GLY A 216 -3.57 5.39 13.24
CA GLY A 216 -3.63 6.11 14.51
C GLY A 216 -2.93 7.47 14.49
N SER A 217 -1.81 7.58 13.74
CA SER A 217 -1.04 8.83 13.66
C SER A 217 -1.43 9.66 12.43
N ARG A 218 -2.05 10.81 12.69
CA ARG A 218 -2.28 11.81 11.65
C ARG A 218 -0.97 12.34 11.07
N ALA A 219 0.03 12.53 11.90
CA ALA A 219 1.33 13.04 11.49
C ALA A 219 1.96 12.12 10.46
N ASP A 220 1.99 10.82 10.73
CA ASP A 220 2.54 9.81 9.82
C ASP A 220 1.78 9.73 8.51
N ALA A 221 0.44 9.69 8.58
CA ALA A 221 -0.40 9.61 7.40
C ALA A 221 -0.17 10.79 6.44
N LEU A 222 -0.13 12.02 6.97
CA LEU A 222 0.03 13.23 6.16
C LEU A 222 1.48 13.41 5.66
N ALA A 223 2.48 13.08 6.47
CA ALA A 223 3.88 13.09 6.06
C ALA A 223 4.18 12.01 5.02
N SER A 224 3.64 10.81 5.18
CA SER A 224 3.74 9.73 4.18
C SER A 224 3.09 10.14 2.85
N THR A 225 1.96 10.85 2.88
CA THR A 225 1.31 11.38 1.67
C THR A 225 2.20 12.42 0.97
N ALA A 226 2.84 13.31 1.72
CA ALA A 226 3.82 14.25 1.16
C ALA A 226 5.03 13.53 0.58
N ASN A 227 5.56 12.52 1.28
CA ASN A 227 6.68 11.72 0.82
C ASN A 227 6.35 10.93 -0.46
N PHE A 228 5.12 10.41 -0.56
CA PHE A 228 4.61 9.78 -1.77
C PHE A 228 4.63 10.75 -2.97
N LEU A 229 4.06 11.95 -2.82
CA LEU A 229 4.06 12.96 -3.88
C LEU A 229 5.49 13.36 -4.25
N ARG A 230 6.38 13.52 -3.26
CA ARG A 230 7.80 13.79 -3.50
C ARG A 230 8.48 12.67 -4.29
N GLY A 231 8.23 11.42 -3.93
CA GLY A 231 8.74 10.24 -4.63
C GLY A 231 8.22 10.10 -6.07
N HIS A 232 7.08 10.70 -6.37
CA HIS A 232 6.49 10.76 -7.72
C HIS A 232 6.86 12.03 -8.50
N GLY A 233 7.92 12.74 -8.09
CA GLY A 233 8.50 13.84 -8.85
C GLY A 233 7.98 15.22 -8.48
N TRP A 234 7.38 15.39 -7.30
CA TRP A 234 7.00 16.72 -6.81
C TRP A 234 8.21 17.65 -6.70
N GLN A 235 8.10 18.83 -7.30
CA GLN A 235 9.12 19.87 -7.31
C GLN A 235 8.73 21.03 -6.38
N PRO A 236 9.49 21.31 -5.31
CA PRO A 236 9.17 22.40 -4.40
C PRO A 236 9.01 23.74 -5.09
N GLY A 237 7.97 24.50 -4.71
CA GLY A 237 7.72 25.84 -5.24
C GLY A 237 7.06 25.88 -6.63
N GLN A 238 6.92 24.76 -7.33
CA GLN A 238 6.24 24.69 -8.62
C GLN A 238 4.73 24.54 -8.46
N GLY A 239 3.97 24.98 -9.46
CA GLY A 239 2.52 24.82 -9.51
C GLY A 239 2.07 23.37 -9.70
N TYR A 240 0.80 23.08 -9.33
CA TYR A 240 0.22 21.73 -9.41
C TYR A 240 -1.15 21.68 -10.09
N GLN A 241 -1.52 22.75 -10.82
CA GLN A 241 -2.73 22.74 -11.66
C GLN A 241 -2.51 21.97 -12.98
N PRO A 242 -3.57 21.59 -13.69
CA PRO A 242 -3.43 20.97 -15.01
C PRO A 242 -2.49 21.76 -15.93
N GLY A 243 -1.44 21.10 -16.42
CA GLY A 243 -0.39 21.73 -17.23
C GLY A 243 0.82 22.25 -16.47
N GLU A 244 0.78 22.30 -15.15
CA GLU A 244 1.90 22.69 -14.30
C GLU A 244 2.77 21.47 -13.89
N PRO A 245 4.04 21.67 -13.50
CA PRO A 245 5.01 20.58 -13.29
C PRO A 245 4.55 19.51 -12.28
N ASN A 246 3.94 19.91 -11.16
CA ASN A 246 3.54 18.99 -10.10
C ASN A 246 2.22 18.26 -10.35
N PHE A 247 1.50 18.58 -11.44
CA PHE A 247 0.29 17.83 -11.78
C PHE A 247 0.57 16.36 -12.08
N SER A 248 1.75 16.06 -12.66
CA SER A 248 2.19 14.69 -12.90
C SER A 248 2.45 13.89 -11.61
N ALA A 249 2.92 14.55 -10.55
CA ALA A 249 3.08 13.89 -9.24
C ALA A 249 1.73 13.49 -8.62
N ILE A 250 0.67 14.30 -8.84
CA ILE A 250 -0.69 13.95 -8.43
C ILE A 250 -1.22 12.74 -9.20
N ALA A 251 -0.83 12.57 -10.47
CA ALA A 251 -1.20 11.40 -11.25
C ALA A 251 -0.67 10.08 -10.64
N GLY A 252 0.46 10.12 -9.94
CA GLY A 252 0.95 8.98 -9.18
C GLY A 252 -0.02 8.51 -8.08
N TRP A 253 -0.84 9.42 -7.53
CA TRP A 253 -1.83 9.07 -6.51
C TRP A 253 -3.05 8.33 -7.09
N ASN A 254 -3.56 8.81 -8.23
CA ASN A 254 -4.71 8.20 -8.88
C ASN A 254 -4.68 8.46 -10.40
N ASP A 255 -4.83 7.41 -11.22
CA ASP A 255 -4.77 7.51 -12.68
C ASP A 255 -5.97 8.24 -13.30
N ALA A 256 -7.09 8.37 -12.59
CA ALA A 256 -8.28 9.02 -13.10
C ALA A 256 -8.11 10.53 -13.18
N ARG A 257 -8.14 11.10 -14.39
CA ARG A 257 -7.93 12.53 -14.62
C ARG A 257 -8.86 13.41 -13.80
N VAL A 258 -10.13 13.04 -13.66
CA VAL A 258 -11.10 13.79 -12.85
C VAL A 258 -10.72 13.84 -11.37
N TYR A 259 -10.09 12.76 -10.87
CA TYR A 259 -9.58 12.69 -9.51
C TYR A 259 -8.37 13.61 -9.31
N GLN A 260 -7.44 13.58 -10.26
CA GLN A 260 -6.27 14.48 -10.27
C GLN A 260 -6.68 15.95 -10.28
N GLN A 261 -7.63 16.30 -11.15
CA GLN A 261 -8.19 17.66 -11.22
C GLN A 261 -8.85 18.07 -9.90
N ALA A 262 -9.55 17.14 -9.23
CA ALA A 262 -10.17 17.41 -7.95
C ALA A 262 -9.14 17.67 -6.84
N ILE A 263 -8.06 16.85 -6.76
CA ILE A 263 -6.96 17.11 -5.83
C ILE A 263 -6.37 18.51 -6.07
N ALA A 264 -6.05 18.82 -7.32
CA ALA A 264 -5.45 20.10 -7.68
C ALA A 264 -6.34 21.29 -7.34
N TYR A 265 -7.61 21.24 -7.73
CA TYR A 265 -8.59 22.30 -7.47
C TYR A 265 -8.86 22.49 -5.98
N ILE A 266 -9.19 21.42 -5.24
CA ILE A 266 -9.44 21.48 -3.80
C ILE A 266 -8.19 22.00 -3.08
N GLY A 267 -7.02 21.49 -3.44
CA GLY A 267 -5.74 21.91 -2.86
C GLY A 267 -5.49 23.41 -3.05
N GLN A 268 -5.70 23.93 -4.26
CA GLN A 268 -5.56 25.36 -4.56
C GLN A 268 -6.49 26.23 -3.69
N GLN A 269 -7.76 25.82 -3.57
CA GLN A 269 -8.73 26.53 -2.74
C GLN A 269 -8.36 26.53 -1.24
N ILE A 270 -7.71 25.47 -0.76
CA ILE A 270 -7.22 25.34 0.62
C ILE A 270 -5.95 26.17 0.82
N ASP A 271 -5.05 26.21 -0.15
CA ASP A 271 -3.82 27.02 -0.07
C ASP A 271 -4.10 28.52 -0.17
N GLY A 272 -5.22 28.93 -0.77
CA GLY A 272 -5.60 30.33 -0.94
C GLY A 272 -4.87 30.99 -2.12
N LYS A 273 -4.57 30.20 -3.13
CA LYS A 273 -3.85 30.62 -4.36
C LYS A 273 -4.80 30.80 -5.52
#